data_f6b9aae9715e72de9cbacdcca71644b0
#
_entry.id   f6b9aae9715e72de9cbacdcca71644b0
#
_cell.length_a   1.000
_cell.length_b   1.000
_cell.length_c   1.000
_cell.angle_alpha   90.00
_cell.angle_beta   90.00
_cell.angle_gamma   90.00
#
_symmetry.space_group_name_H-M   'P 1'
#
loop_
_entity.id
_entity.type
_entity.pdbx_description
1 polymer ?
#
loop_
_entity_poly.entity_id
_entity_poly.type
_entity_poly.pdbx_seq_one_letter_code
_entity_poly.pdbx_strand_id
1 'polypeptide(L)'
;RKAVRRDVQMVFQDPYASLDPRMRVGELVAEPLLIHGIGSKEERRERVAALFERVGLSSEQMELYPHEFSGGQRQRICIARALALRPKLIIADESVSALDVSVQARVLDLLKELQREFGVAYLFISHDMAVVENVSDRVAVMYLGQIVEIGSRDQVFSNPRHPYTRRLIEAVPVPDPSLRRTRFARLDREIPSATRRIGESVPKLVLKDFGGGHFAAVGD
;
A
#
# COMPACT_ATOMS: atom_id res chain seq x y z
N ARG A 1 -17.64 16.45 0.35
CA ARG A 1 -16.98 15.41 1.21
C ARG A 1 -17.44 13.98 0.86
N LYS A 2 -18.77 13.71 0.64
CA LYS A 2 -19.26 12.36 0.28
C LYS A 2 -18.68 11.85 -1.05
N ALA A 3 -18.58 12.68 -2.09
CA ALA A 3 -18.03 12.29 -3.38
C ALA A 3 -16.56 11.83 -3.29
N VAL A 4 -15.71 12.58 -2.58
CA VAL A 4 -14.30 12.20 -2.38
C VAL A 4 -14.19 10.86 -1.66
N ARG A 5 -15.01 10.63 -0.64
CA ARG A 5 -15.02 9.34 0.09
C ARG A 5 -15.50 8.16 -0.74
N ARG A 6 -16.26 8.40 -1.82
CA ARG A 6 -16.63 7.37 -2.79
C ARG A 6 -15.46 7.06 -3.74
N ASP A 7 -14.77 8.11 -4.22
CA ASP A 7 -13.72 8.00 -5.21
C ASP A 7 -12.38 7.52 -4.63
N VAL A 8 -12.15 7.72 -3.32
CA VAL A 8 -10.92 7.34 -2.61
C VAL A 8 -11.28 6.42 -1.46
N GLN A 9 -10.70 5.23 -1.47
CA GLN A 9 -10.85 4.23 -0.42
C GLN A 9 -9.49 3.88 0.18
N MET A 10 -9.49 3.25 1.35
CA MET A 10 -8.26 2.90 2.06
C MET A 10 -8.30 1.45 2.54
N VAL A 11 -7.19 0.76 2.37
CA VAL A 11 -6.90 -0.55 2.97
C VAL A 11 -5.81 -0.35 4.00
N PHE A 12 -6.13 -0.61 5.26
CA PHE A 12 -5.25 -0.37 6.41
C PHE A 12 -4.27 -1.53 6.62
N GLN A 13 -3.23 -1.26 7.39
CA GLN A 13 -2.17 -2.19 7.76
C GLN A 13 -2.68 -3.43 8.51
N ASP A 14 -3.59 -3.22 9.47
CA ASP A 14 -4.12 -4.30 10.31
C ASP A 14 -5.54 -4.70 9.87
N PRO A 15 -5.69 -5.85 9.20
CA PRO A 15 -7.00 -6.34 8.80
C PRO A 15 -7.87 -6.77 9.99
N TYR A 16 -7.26 -7.10 11.15
CA TYR A 16 -8.01 -7.45 12.37
C TYR A 16 -8.72 -6.22 12.96
N ALA A 17 -8.02 -5.11 13.08
CA ALA A 17 -8.58 -3.85 13.58
C ALA A 17 -9.56 -3.21 12.58
N SER A 18 -9.47 -3.58 11.30
CA SER A 18 -10.29 -3.00 10.23
C SER A 18 -11.67 -3.62 10.07
N LEU A 19 -11.92 -4.79 10.66
CA LEU A 19 -13.17 -5.55 10.54
C LEU A 19 -13.83 -5.69 11.91
N ASP A 20 -15.07 -5.22 12.07
CA ASP A 20 -15.84 -5.43 13.32
C ASP A 20 -16.07 -6.94 13.52
N PRO A 21 -15.53 -7.56 14.58
CA PRO A 21 -15.63 -9.01 14.78
C PRO A 21 -17.05 -9.50 15.06
N ARG A 22 -18.00 -8.60 15.33
CA ARG A 22 -19.39 -8.91 15.62
C ARG A 22 -20.29 -8.90 14.38
N MET A 23 -19.78 -8.43 13.24
CA MET A 23 -20.49 -8.39 11.98
C MET A 23 -20.06 -9.52 11.06
N ARG A 24 -20.97 -10.02 10.23
CA ARG A 24 -20.61 -10.96 9.15
C ARG A 24 -19.81 -10.24 8.08
N VAL A 25 -18.87 -10.95 7.46
CA VAL A 25 -17.98 -10.32 6.48
C VAL A 25 -18.68 -9.81 5.24
N GLY A 26 -19.82 -10.44 4.84
CA GLY A 26 -20.66 -9.93 3.77
C GLY A 26 -21.30 -8.57 4.09
N GLU A 27 -21.69 -8.36 5.35
CA GLU A 27 -22.26 -7.09 5.82
C GLU A 27 -21.17 -6.00 5.86
N LEU A 28 -19.95 -6.34 6.32
CA LEU A 28 -18.81 -5.42 6.33
C LEU A 28 -18.43 -4.93 4.92
N VAL A 29 -18.49 -5.81 3.92
CA VAL A 29 -18.22 -5.43 2.53
C VAL A 29 -19.38 -4.65 1.92
N ALA A 30 -20.62 -4.90 2.35
CA ALA A 30 -21.81 -4.16 1.91
C ALA A 30 -21.95 -2.77 2.56
N GLU A 31 -21.34 -2.55 3.73
CA GLU A 31 -21.48 -1.33 4.54
C GLU A 31 -21.23 -0.04 3.74
N PRO A 32 -20.13 0.10 2.94
CA PRO A 32 -19.92 1.29 2.13
C PRO A 32 -21.08 1.56 1.15
N LEU A 33 -21.66 0.53 0.56
CA LEU A 33 -22.79 0.64 -0.35
C LEU A 33 -24.03 1.16 0.39
N LEU A 34 -24.26 0.64 1.60
CA LEU A 34 -25.38 1.07 2.46
C LEU A 34 -25.24 2.54 2.86
N ILE A 35 -24.05 2.97 3.32
CA ILE A 35 -23.77 4.36 3.73
C ILE A 35 -23.98 5.34 2.57
N HIS A 36 -23.62 4.93 1.35
CA HIS A 36 -23.78 5.74 0.15
C HIS A 36 -25.15 5.63 -0.51
N GLY A 37 -26.05 4.77 -0.01
CA GLY A 37 -27.39 4.58 -0.55
C GLY A 37 -27.40 3.95 -1.95
N ILE A 38 -26.47 3.04 -2.23
CA ILE A 38 -26.30 2.40 -3.53
C ILE A 38 -27.00 1.05 -3.53
N GLY A 39 -27.94 0.87 -4.45
CA GLY A 39 -28.66 -0.37 -4.70
C GLY A 39 -29.68 -0.79 -3.62
N SER A 40 -30.53 -1.74 -3.94
CA SER A 40 -31.40 -2.46 -2.99
C SER A 40 -30.58 -3.41 -2.10
N LYS A 41 -31.21 -4.08 -1.16
CA LYS A 41 -30.57 -5.11 -0.32
C LYS A 41 -30.07 -6.28 -1.18
N GLU A 42 -30.87 -6.70 -2.12
CA GLU A 42 -30.59 -7.79 -3.05
C GLU A 42 -29.45 -7.45 -3.98
N GLU A 43 -29.49 -6.27 -4.62
CA GLU A 43 -28.40 -5.80 -5.50
C GLU A 43 -27.06 -5.66 -4.76
N ARG A 44 -27.08 -5.20 -3.50
CA ARG A 44 -25.88 -5.15 -2.67
C ARG A 44 -25.31 -6.54 -2.39
N ARG A 45 -26.21 -7.52 -2.07
CA ARG A 45 -25.79 -8.90 -1.82
C ARG A 45 -25.13 -9.53 -3.05
N GLU A 46 -25.74 -9.38 -4.21
CA GLU A 46 -25.18 -9.86 -5.49
C GLU A 46 -23.82 -9.23 -5.79
N ARG A 47 -23.71 -7.90 -5.60
CA ARG A 47 -22.45 -7.18 -5.80
C ARG A 47 -21.36 -7.64 -4.84
N VAL A 48 -21.69 -7.89 -3.59
CA VAL A 48 -20.74 -8.40 -2.59
C VAL A 48 -20.31 -9.82 -2.95
N ALA A 49 -21.23 -10.70 -3.36
CA ALA A 49 -20.93 -12.05 -3.80
C ALA A 49 -19.94 -12.05 -4.97
N ALA A 50 -20.18 -11.22 -5.98
CA ALA A 50 -19.24 -11.06 -7.11
C ALA A 50 -17.86 -10.55 -6.66
N LEU A 51 -17.79 -9.64 -5.68
CA LEU A 51 -16.51 -9.17 -5.14
C LEU A 51 -15.78 -10.27 -4.37
N PHE A 52 -16.49 -11.12 -3.62
CA PHE A 52 -15.89 -12.26 -2.93
C PHE A 52 -15.22 -13.21 -3.92
N GLU A 53 -15.90 -13.57 -5.00
CA GLU A 53 -15.34 -14.41 -6.06
C GLU A 53 -14.06 -13.77 -6.66
N ARG A 54 -14.08 -12.44 -6.91
CA ARG A 54 -12.92 -11.71 -7.45
C ARG A 54 -11.70 -11.73 -6.54
N VAL A 55 -11.92 -11.71 -5.22
CA VAL A 55 -10.81 -11.81 -4.26
C VAL A 55 -10.48 -13.27 -3.89
N GLY A 56 -11.06 -14.25 -4.59
CA GLY A 56 -10.80 -15.68 -4.40
C GLY A 56 -11.40 -16.24 -3.11
N LEU A 57 -12.57 -15.74 -2.72
CA LEU A 57 -13.40 -16.25 -1.63
C LEU A 57 -14.75 -16.73 -2.21
N SER A 58 -15.41 -17.68 -1.55
CA SER A 58 -16.73 -18.12 -2.01
C SER A 58 -17.85 -17.25 -1.45
N SER A 59 -18.98 -17.20 -2.16
CA SER A 59 -20.17 -16.43 -1.72
C SER A 59 -20.77 -16.96 -0.42
N GLU A 60 -20.64 -18.26 -0.11
CA GLU A 60 -21.09 -18.86 1.15
C GLU A 60 -20.33 -18.28 2.34
N GLN A 61 -19.07 -17.92 2.15
CA GLN A 61 -18.23 -17.34 3.20
C GLN A 61 -18.68 -15.94 3.64
N MET A 62 -19.61 -15.29 2.91
CA MET A 62 -20.20 -14.01 3.32
C MET A 62 -20.94 -14.08 4.65
N GLU A 63 -21.41 -15.25 5.05
CA GLU A 63 -22.17 -15.48 6.28
C GLU A 63 -21.27 -15.73 7.50
N LEU A 64 -19.96 -15.87 7.30
CA LEU A 64 -18.99 -16.10 8.35
C LEU A 64 -18.54 -14.79 9.02
N TYR A 65 -17.91 -14.92 10.18
CA TYR A 65 -17.36 -13.80 10.95
C TYR A 65 -15.84 -13.65 10.70
N PRO A 66 -15.25 -12.45 10.93
CA PRO A 66 -13.84 -12.21 10.68
C PRO A 66 -12.88 -13.20 11.36
N HIS A 67 -13.20 -13.69 12.56
CA HIS A 67 -12.35 -14.61 13.30
C HIS A 67 -12.25 -16.01 12.66
N GLU A 68 -13.13 -16.37 11.73
CA GLU A 68 -13.14 -17.64 11.01
C GLU A 68 -12.21 -17.64 9.78
N PHE A 69 -11.52 -16.52 9.50
CA PHE A 69 -10.64 -16.34 8.36
C PHE A 69 -9.18 -16.23 8.76
N SER A 70 -8.28 -16.70 7.88
CA SER A 70 -6.84 -16.43 7.99
C SER A 70 -6.51 -14.96 7.76
N GLY A 71 -5.31 -14.51 8.15
CA GLY A 71 -4.85 -13.14 7.93
C GLY A 71 -4.93 -12.70 6.47
N GLY A 72 -4.47 -13.55 5.55
CA GLY A 72 -4.54 -13.27 4.11
C GLY A 72 -5.96 -13.23 3.55
N GLN A 73 -6.87 -14.06 4.08
CA GLN A 73 -8.29 -14.00 3.71
C GLN A 73 -8.94 -12.71 4.23
N ARG A 74 -8.66 -12.30 5.47
CA ARG A 74 -9.13 -11.01 6.01
C ARG A 74 -8.63 -9.82 5.19
N GLN A 75 -7.38 -9.87 4.75
CA GLN A 75 -6.84 -8.84 3.85
C GLN A 75 -7.63 -8.76 2.54
N ARG A 76 -7.97 -9.90 1.95
CA ARG A 76 -8.81 -9.94 0.74
C ARG A 76 -10.21 -9.38 0.98
N ILE A 77 -10.80 -9.61 2.16
CA ILE A 77 -12.08 -9.02 2.57
C ILE A 77 -11.95 -7.49 2.67
N CYS A 78 -10.88 -6.96 3.25
CA CYS A 78 -10.62 -5.52 3.30
C CYS A 78 -10.47 -4.91 1.89
N ILE A 79 -9.81 -5.62 0.97
CA ILE A 79 -9.69 -5.22 -0.43
C ILE A 79 -11.06 -5.22 -1.12
N ALA A 80 -11.88 -6.27 -0.93
CA ALA A 80 -13.25 -6.35 -1.47
C ALA A 80 -14.11 -5.19 -0.97
N ARG A 81 -14.02 -4.85 0.34
CA ARG A 81 -14.71 -3.71 0.94
C ARG A 81 -14.30 -2.38 0.30
N ALA A 82 -13.02 -2.18 0.07
CA ALA A 82 -12.51 -0.97 -0.59
C ALA A 82 -13.03 -0.85 -2.04
N LEU A 83 -13.13 -1.96 -2.77
CA LEU A 83 -13.63 -2.01 -4.14
C LEU A 83 -15.15 -1.86 -4.25
N ALA A 84 -15.90 -2.01 -3.16
CA ALA A 84 -17.37 -2.02 -3.18
C ALA A 84 -17.97 -0.76 -3.81
N LEU A 85 -17.34 0.41 -3.66
CA LEU A 85 -17.78 1.67 -4.25
C LEU A 85 -17.26 1.92 -5.67
N ARG A 86 -16.44 1.03 -6.24
CA ARG A 86 -15.69 1.25 -7.49
C ARG A 86 -14.89 2.56 -7.45
N PRO A 87 -13.94 2.69 -6.52
CA PRO A 87 -13.17 3.92 -6.34
C PRO A 87 -12.25 4.16 -7.51
N LYS A 88 -11.79 5.42 -7.68
CA LYS A 88 -10.73 5.78 -8.63
C LYS A 88 -9.35 5.54 -8.04
N LEU A 89 -9.22 5.65 -6.72
CA LEU A 89 -7.96 5.49 -5.99
C LEU A 89 -8.17 4.62 -4.74
N ILE A 90 -7.28 3.67 -4.54
CA ILE A 90 -7.14 2.94 -3.28
C ILE A 90 -5.78 3.29 -2.65
N ILE A 91 -5.81 3.76 -1.41
CA ILE A 91 -4.61 3.93 -0.59
C ILE A 91 -4.38 2.62 0.15
N ALA A 92 -3.28 1.93 -0.16
CA ALA A 92 -2.87 0.69 0.49
C ALA A 92 -1.74 1.01 1.48
N ASP A 93 -2.10 1.18 2.75
CA ASP A 93 -1.17 1.58 3.81
C ASP A 93 -0.63 0.35 4.52
N GLU A 94 0.62 -0.01 4.20
CA GLU A 94 1.32 -1.22 4.68
C GLU A 94 0.47 -2.50 4.63
N SER A 95 -0.44 -2.56 3.67
CA SER A 95 -1.54 -3.53 3.60
C SER A 95 -1.11 -4.99 3.42
N VAL A 96 0.17 -5.27 3.21
CA VAL A 96 0.70 -6.64 3.06
C VAL A 96 1.83 -6.96 4.04
N SER A 97 2.26 -6.01 4.87
CA SER A 97 3.41 -6.15 5.76
C SER A 97 3.24 -7.21 6.86
N ALA A 98 2.01 -7.46 7.29
CA ALA A 98 1.67 -8.43 8.33
C ALA A 98 1.46 -9.87 7.81
N LEU A 99 1.66 -10.10 6.49
CA LEU A 99 1.45 -11.38 5.84
C LEU A 99 2.78 -12.13 5.64
N ASP A 100 2.72 -13.46 5.65
CA ASP A 100 3.87 -14.25 5.23
C ASP A 100 4.18 -14.05 3.72
N VAL A 101 5.44 -14.26 3.32
CA VAL A 101 5.95 -13.96 1.98
C VAL A 101 5.10 -14.59 0.88
N SER A 102 4.62 -15.82 1.08
CA SER A 102 3.85 -16.54 0.06
C SER A 102 2.43 -16.00 -0.09
N VAL A 103 1.81 -15.58 1.01
CA VAL A 103 0.48 -14.94 1.00
C VAL A 103 0.59 -13.52 0.47
N GLN A 104 1.64 -12.80 0.85
CA GLN A 104 1.96 -11.45 0.35
C GLN A 104 2.04 -11.44 -1.18
N ALA A 105 2.82 -12.34 -1.79
CA ALA A 105 2.94 -12.43 -3.25
C ALA A 105 1.56 -12.61 -3.91
N ARG A 106 0.74 -13.53 -3.40
CA ARG A 106 -0.63 -13.77 -3.92
C ARG A 106 -1.55 -12.56 -3.79
N VAL A 107 -1.43 -11.78 -2.71
CA VAL A 107 -2.23 -10.55 -2.54
C VAL A 107 -1.74 -9.46 -3.49
N LEU A 108 -0.43 -9.33 -3.73
CA LEU A 108 0.11 -8.38 -4.70
C LEU A 108 -0.32 -8.70 -6.14
N ASP A 109 -0.32 -9.97 -6.53
CA ASP A 109 -0.81 -10.40 -7.85
C ASP A 109 -2.30 -10.10 -7.99
N LEU A 110 -3.10 -10.39 -6.96
CA LEU A 110 -4.52 -10.04 -6.91
C LEU A 110 -4.73 -8.53 -7.10
N LEU A 111 -3.95 -7.67 -6.42
CA LEU A 111 -4.06 -6.21 -6.57
C LEU A 111 -3.77 -5.76 -8.01
N LYS A 112 -2.77 -6.37 -8.69
CA LYS A 112 -2.46 -6.08 -10.10
C LYS A 112 -3.60 -6.52 -11.04
N GLU A 113 -4.21 -7.66 -10.78
CA GLU A 113 -5.36 -8.15 -11.56
C GLU A 113 -6.56 -7.21 -11.40
N LEU A 114 -6.88 -6.83 -10.16
CA LEU A 114 -7.96 -5.90 -9.84
C LEU A 114 -7.70 -4.50 -10.43
N GLN A 115 -6.43 -4.04 -10.48
CA GLN A 115 -6.06 -2.80 -11.14
C GLN A 115 -6.42 -2.81 -12.62
N ARG A 116 -6.07 -3.89 -13.33
CA ARG A 116 -6.37 -4.04 -14.76
C ARG A 116 -7.87 -4.14 -15.02
N GLU A 117 -8.59 -4.88 -14.18
CA GLU A 117 -10.02 -5.13 -14.35
C GLU A 117 -10.85 -3.88 -14.04
N PHE A 118 -10.58 -3.22 -12.92
CA PHE A 118 -11.40 -2.09 -12.44
C PHE A 118 -10.86 -0.71 -12.87
N GLY A 119 -9.66 -0.64 -13.45
CA GLY A 119 -9.01 0.63 -13.81
C GLY A 119 -8.71 1.52 -12.60
N VAL A 120 -8.54 0.94 -11.41
CA VAL A 120 -8.28 1.65 -10.16
C VAL A 120 -6.80 2.01 -10.03
N ALA A 121 -6.51 3.23 -9.58
CA ALA A 121 -5.15 3.61 -9.21
C ALA A 121 -4.84 3.18 -7.77
N TYR A 122 -3.57 2.84 -7.50
CA TYR A 122 -3.09 2.57 -6.14
C TYR A 122 -2.07 3.62 -5.69
N LEU A 123 -2.25 4.13 -4.47
CA LEU A 123 -1.18 4.75 -3.69
C LEU A 123 -0.71 3.72 -2.67
N PHE A 124 0.39 3.04 -2.98
CA PHE A 124 0.92 1.95 -2.16
C PHE A 124 1.99 2.49 -1.21
N ILE A 125 1.78 2.33 0.09
CA ILE A 125 2.74 2.74 1.13
C ILE A 125 3.36 1.46 1.70
N SER A 126 4.68 1.36 1.67
CA SER A 126 5.41 0.22 2.21
C SER A 126 6.83 0.62 2.63
N HIS A 127 7.36 -0.08 3.61
CA HIS A 127 8.77 -0.03 3.97
C HIS A 127 9.60 -1.18 3.32
N ASP A 128 8.93 -2.12 2.65
CA ASP A 128 9.57 -3.23 1.93
C ASP A 128 9.88 -2.80 0.49
N MET A 129 11.17 -2.55 0.22
CA MET A 129 11.63 -2.09 -1.09
C MET A 129 11.39 -3.13 -2.19
N ALA A 130 11.46 -4.44 -1.89
CA ALA A 130 11.19 -5.49 -2.88
C ALA A 130 9.72 -5.48 -3.31
N VAL A 131 8.81 -5.22 -2.38
CA VAL A 131 7.38 -5.05 -2.67
C VAL A 131 7.17 -3.81 -3.55
N VAL A 132 7.76 -2.67 -3.16
CA VAL A 132 7.64 -1.41 -3.92
C VAL A 132 8.15 -1.59 -5.35
N GLU A 133 9.31 -2.21 -5.53
CA GLU A 133 9.87 -2.49 -6.85
C GLU A 133 8.95 -3.34 -7.73
N ASN A 134 8.26 -4.31 -7.12
CA ASN A 134 7.39 -5.24 -7.83
C ASN A 134 6.07 -4.61 -8.31
N VAL A 135 5.50 -3.66 -7.54
CA VAL A 135 4.12 -3.17 -7.79
C VAL A 135 4.05 -1.76 -8.34
N SER A 136 5.12 -0.97 -8.28
CA SER A 136 5.06 0.46 -8.56
C SER A 136 5.50 0.81 -9.97
N ASP A 137 4.78 1.74 -10.61
CA ASP A 137 5.22 2.42 -11.83
C ASP A 137 6.07 3.65 -11.49
N ARG A 138 5.70 4.34 -10.39
CA ARG A 138 6.41 5.51 -9.87
C ARG A 138 6.63 5.34 -8.38
N VAL A 139 7.76 5.85 -7.90
CA VAL A 139 8.16 5.76 -6.50
C VAL A 139 8.46 7.14 -5.95
N ALA A 140 7.95 7.43 -4.76
CA ALA A 140 8.32 8.59 -3.96
C ALA A 140 8.95 8.10 -2.66
N VAL A 141 10.17 8.50 -2.38
CA VAL A 141 10.87 8.18 -1.14
C VAL A 141 10.66 9.31 -0.15
N MET A 142 10.15 8.97 1.03
CA MET A 142 9.91 9.92 2.11
C MET A 142 10.95 9.74 3.22
N TYR A 143 11.50 10.85 3.71
CA TYR A 143 12.41 10.88 4.83
C TYR A 143 12.10 12.06 5.75
N LEU A 144 11.99 11.83 7.05
CA LEU A 144 11.64 12.85 8.05
C LEU A 144 10.40 13.68 7.67
N GLY A 145 9.36 13.04 7.11
CA GLY A 145 8.10 13.69 6.74
C GLY A 145 8.15 14.48 5.44
N GLN A 146 9.24 14.46 4.69
CA GLN A 146 9.38 15.12 3.39
C GLN A 146 9.72 14.13 2.29
N ILE A 147 9.23 14.38 1.06
CA ILE A 147 9.65 13.64 -0.12
C ILE A 147 11.06 14.10 -0.47
N VAL A 148 12.00 13.15 -0.47
CA VAL A 148 13.42 13.38 -0.79
C VAL A 148 13.78 12.97 -2.21
N GLU A 149 13.02 12.04 -2.81
CA GLU A 149 13.20 11.61 -4.18
C GLU A 149 11.89 11.11 -4.76
N ILE A 150 11.62 11.42 -6.04
CA ILE A 150 10.46 10.90 -6.77
C ILE A 150 10.84 10.68 -8.24
N GLY A 151 10.48 9.53 -8.79
CA GLY A 151 10.77 9.19 -10.18
C GLY A 151 9.99 7.96 -10.64
N SER A 152 10.30 7.46 -11.85
CA SER A 152 9.85 6.12 -12.24
C SER A 152 10.53 5.07 -11.36
N ARG A 153 9.94 3.88 -11.26
CA ARG A 153 10.55 2.74 -10.57
C ARG A 153 12.01 2.54 -11.00
N ASP A 154 12.26 2.48 -12.30
CA ASP A 154 13.58 2.22 -12.85
C ASP A 154 14.58 3.34 -12.51
N GLN A 155 14.15 4.61 -12.51
CA GLN A 155 15.00 5.74 -12.12
C GLN A 155 15.42 5.65 -10.65
N VAL A 156 14.46 5.38 -9.75
CA VAL A 156 14.72 5.34 -8.30
C VAL A 156 15.54 4.11 -7.91
N PHE A 157 15.27 2.93 -8.49
CA PHE A 157 15.97 1.70 -8.11
C PHE A 157 17.33 1.55 -8.81
N SER A 158 17.44 1.92 -10.10
CA SER A 158 18.69 1.73 -10.86
C SER A 158 19.66 2.92 -10.74
N ASN A 159 19.16 4.14 -10.50
CA ASN A 159 19.98 5.35 -10.42
C ASN A 159 19.50 6.34 -9.35
N PRO A 160 19.44 5.89 -8.08
CA PRO A 160 18.99 6.73 -6.97
C PRO A 160 19.88 7.96 -6.81
N ARG A 161 19.29 9.13 -6.64
CA ARG A 161 19.99 10.41 -6.51
C ARG A 161 20.23 10.80 -5.06
N HIS A 162 19.20 10.60 -4.21
CA HIS A 162 19.31 10.99 -2.80
C HIS A 162 20.10 9.94 -1.98
N PRO A 163 21.00 10.36 -1.09
CA PRO A 163 21.82 9.43 -0.27
C PRO A 163 20.97 8.46 0.56
N TYR A 164 19.85 8.92 1.09
CA TYR A 164 18.92 8.07 1.85
C TYR A 164 18.31 6.96 0.98
N THR A 165 17.88 7.28 -0.25
CA THR A 165 17.35 6.29 -1.21
C THR A 165 18.37 5.20 -1.52
N ARG A 166 19.63 5.58 -1.78
CA ARG A 166 20.73 4.62 -2.01
C ARG A 166 20.87 3.64 -0.86
N ARG A 167 20.88 4.16 0.37
CA ARG A 167 20.99 3.34 1.58
C ARG A 167 19.81 2.39 1.76
N LEU A 168 18.57 2.85 1.48
CA LEU A 168 17.38 2.00 1.54
C LEU A 168 17.50 0.82 0.57
N ILE A 169 17.92 1.08 -0.67
CA ILE A 169 18.09 0.05 -1.69
C ILE A 169 19.25 -0.89 -1.34
N GLU A 170 20.36 -0.35 -0.85
CA GLU A 170 21.52 -1.14 -0.42
C GLU A 170 21.23 -2.03 0.80
N ALA A 171 20.26 -1.66 1.64
CA ALA A 171 19.86 -2.43 2.80
C ALA A 171 18.98 -3.64 2.44
N VAL A 172 18.45 -3.73 1.21
CA VAL A 172 17.66 -4.89 0.76
C VAL A 172 18.55 -6.13 0.73
N PRO A 173 18.19 -7.21 1.46
CA PRO A 173 18.96 -8.44 1.44
C PRO A 173 18.95 -9.07 0.05
N VAL A 174 20.12 -9.33 -0.51
CA VAL A 174 20.25 -10.10 -1.75
C VAL A 174 20.31 -11.58 -1.37
N PRO A 175 19.39 -12.43 -1.85
CA PRO A 175 19.36 -13.85 -1.46
C PRO A 175 20.50 -14.70 -2.07
N ASP A 176 21.39 -14.11 -2.87
CA ASP A 176 22.52 -14.79 -3.48
C ASP A 176 23.77 -14.73 -2.56
N PRO A 177 24.24 -15.86 -2.00
CA PRO A 177 25.42 -15.89 -1.14
C PRO A 177 26.71 -15.51 -1.87
N SER A 178 26.78 -15.63 -3.20
CA SER A 178 27.94 -15.27 -4.01
C SER A 178 28.09 -13.77 -4.17
N LEU A 179 26.99 -13.02 -4.01
CA LEU A 179 26.95 -11.55 -4.04
C LEU A 179 27.07 -10.94 -2.63
N ARG A 180 27.71 -11.65 -1.68
CA ARG A 180 28.00 -11.10 -0.35
C ARG A 180 28.73 -9.77 -0.48
N ARG A 181 27.96 -8.67 -0.42
CA ARG A 181 28.53 -7.34 -0.35
C ARG A 181 29.37 -7.22 0.91
N THR A 182 30.65 -6.98 0.72
CA THR A 182 31.58 -6.64 1.78
C THR A 182 31.05 -5.42 2.52
N ARG A 183 30.71 -5.62 3.78
CA ARG A 183 30.39 -4.63 4.82
C ARG A 183 29.62 -3.39 4.35
N PHE A 184 28.39 -3.25 4.87
CA PHE A 184 27.71 -1.95 4.94
C PHE A 184 28.71 -0.92 5.49
N ALA A 185 28.98 0.16 4.72
CA ALA A 185 29.69 1.29 5.26
C ALA A 185 28.96 1.75 6.52
N ARG A 186 29.63 1.68 7.68
CA ARG A 186 29.07 2.23 8.92
C ARG A 186 28.69 3.67 8.65
N LEU A 187 27.50 4.05 9.14
CA LEU A 187 27.07 5.44 9.16
C LEU A 187 28.10 6.25 9.94
N ASP A 188 28.94 7.02 9.24
CA ASP A 188 29.85 7.98 9.88
C ASP A 188 29.12 9.15 10.52
N ARG A 189 27.82 9.29 10.27
CA ARG A 189 26.94 10.27 10.90
C ARG A 189 25.62 9.63 11.30
N GLU A 190 25.18 9.88 12.52
CA GLU A 190 23.83 9.55 12.97
C GLU A 190 22.79 10.19 12.06
N ILE A 191 21.74 9.43 11.74
CA ILE A 191 20.58 9.96 11.03
C ILE A 191 19.98 11.05 11.93
N PRO A 192 19.78 12.29 11.43
CA PRO A 192 19.19 13.36 12.25
C PRO A 192 17.88 12.89 12.86
N SER A 193 17.70 13.13 14.16
CA SER A 193 16.47 12.77 14.86
C SER A 193 15.28 13.50 14.25
N ALA A 194 14.14 12.78 14.10
CA ALA A 194 12.87 13.40 13.75
C ALA A 194 12.33 14.30 14.87
N THR A 195 12.84 14.13 16.10
CA THR A 195 12.43 14.90 17.27
C THR A 195 12.96 16.32 17.18
N ARG A 196 12.08 17.30 17.22
CA ARG A 196 12.41 18.74 17.16
C ARG A 196 11.90 19.44 18.39
N ARG A 197 12.52 20.57 18.72
CA ARG A 197 12.04 21.45 19.79
C ARG A 197 10.76 22.18 19.34
N ILE A 198 9.89 22.48 20.27
CA ILE A 198 8.67 23.27 19.99
C ILE A 198 9.08 24.63 19.42
N GLY A 199 8.55 24.97 18.23
CA GLY A 199 8.89 26.22 17.52
C GLY A 199 9.98 26.08 16.45
N GLU A 200 10.64 24.93 16.32
CA GLU A 200 11.62 24.67 15.28
C GLU A 200 10.93 24.35 13.95
N SER A 201 11.15 25.17 12.93
CA SER A 201 10.59 24.92 11.59
C SER A 201 11.44 23.88 10.83
N VAL A 202 10.76 23.00 10.11
CA VAL A 202 11.44 22.06 9.19
C VAL A 202 11.84 22.83 7.93
N PRO A 203 13.14 22.93 7.56
CA PRO A 203 13.52 23.48 6.28
C PRO A 203 12.83 22.70 5.17
N LYS A 204 12.14 23.40 4.26
CA LYS A 204 11.55 22.76 3.08
C LYS A 204 12.67 22.34 2.14
N LEU A 205 12.71 21.04 1.82
CA LEU A 205 13.63 20.53 0.82
C LEU A 205 13.25 21.05 -0.56
N VAL A 206 14.22 21.47 -1.34
CA VAL A 206 14.04 21.84 -2.75
C VAL A 206 14.44 20.63 -3.58
N LEU A 207 13.50 20.13 -4.37
CA LEU A 207 13.77 19.04 -5.30
C LEU A 207 14.35 19.59 -6.60
N LYS A 208 15.51 19.09 -7.00
CA LYS A 208 16.14 19.37 -8.30
C LYS A 208 15.59 18.40 -9.34
N ASP A 209 15.31 18.89 -10.52
CA ASP A 209 14.92 18.08 -11.68
C ASP A 209 16.18 17.47 -12.36
N PHE A 210 16.16 16.13 -12.50
CA PHE A 210 17.20 15.37 -13.19
C PHE A 210 16.77 14.89 -14.57
N GLY A 211 15.58 15.33 -15.03
CA GLY A 211 14.99 14.97 -16.31
C GLY A 211 14.08 13.74 -16.24
N GLY A 212 13.18 13.61 -17.23
CA GLY A 212 12.27 12.46 -17.32
C GLY A 212 11.30 12.31 -16.15
N GLY A 213 11.02 13.38 -15.38
CA GLY A 213 10.16 13.33 -14.20
C GLY A 213 10.84 12.75 -12.95
N HIS A 214 12.19 12.70 -12.94
CA HIS A 214 13.02 12.31 -11.80
C HIS A 214 13.46 13.53 -11.01
N PHE A 215 13.01 13.65 -9.79
CA PHE A 215 13.31 14.76 -8.89
C PHE A 215 13.95 14.22 -7.60
N ALA A 216 14.98 14.89 -7.09
CA ALA A 216 15.57 14.54 -5.82
C ALA A 216 16.07 15.77 -5.06
N ALA A 217 16.00 15.72 -3.73
CA ALA A 217 16.64 16.71 -2.89
C ALA A 217 18.16 16.50 -2.96
N VAL A 218 18.88 17.56 -3.33
CA VAL A 218 20.34 17.59 -3.29
C VAL A 218 20.68 18.27 -1.98
N GLY A 219 21.26 17.51 -1.04
CA GLY A 219 21.81 18.13 0.17
C GLY A 219 23.01 18.97 -0.18
N ASP A 220 23.15 20.09 0.49
CA ASP A 220 24.41 20.83 0.57
C ASP A 220 25.46 19.99 1.32
#